data_f6995f186f9320dd6f448625b0fcb6ab
#
_entry.id   f6995f186f9320dd6f448625b0fcb6ab
#
_cell.length_a   1.000
_cell.length_b   1.000
_cell.length_c   1.000
_cell.angle_alpha   90.00
_cell.angle_beta   90.00
_cell.angle_gamma   90.00
#
_symmetry.space_group_name_H-M   'P 1'
#
loop_
_entity.id
_entity.type
_entity.pdbx_description
1 polymer ?
#
loop_
_entity_poly.entity_id
_entity_poly.type
_entity_poly.pdbx_seq_one_letter_code
_entity_poly.pdbx_strand_id
1 'polypeptide(L)'
;MEFNHYSVLLNETIENLNIKPDGIYVDGTLGGGGHAYQVASRLSEKGRLIGIDQDADASAAAGERLKEFGDKITIIRSNYANMKEELHRIGVEKVDGIVLDLGVSSFQLDTPERGFTYRDENAPLDMRMDDRQSLTAKDIVNGYSEMDLYRIIRDYGEDKFAKNIAKHIVKERQKKTI
;
A
#
# COMPACT_ATOMS: atom_id res chain seq x y z
N MET A 1 6.89 4.00 -19.18
CA MET A 1 7.83 3.28 -18.31
C MET A 1 7.28 1.88 -18.11
N GLU A 2 8.00 0.83 -18.54
CA GLU A 2 7.58 -0.55 -18.26
C GLU A 2 7.73 -0.82 -16.75
N PHE A 3 6.63 -1.15 -16.11
CA PHE A 3 6.61 -1.62 -14.71
C PHE A 3 7.18 -3.05 -14.67
N ASN A 4 8.49 -3.19 -14.69
CA ASN A 4 9.18 -4.48 -14.50
C ASN A 4 9.38 -4.77 -13.01
N HIS A 5 8.29 -4.73 -12.24
CA HIS A 5 8.32 -5.08 -10.83
C HIS A 5 7.92 -6.54 -10.64
N TYR A 6 8.84 -7.34 -10.12
CA TYR A 6 8.54 -8.69 -9.64
C TYR A 6 7.92 -8.59 -8.25
N SER A 7 6.71 -9.12 -8.10
CA SER A 7 6.08 -9.23 -6.78
C SER A 7 6.88 -10.17 -5.89
N VAL A 8 7.06 -9.78 -4.62
CA VAL A 8 7.84 -10.55 -3.66
C VAL A 8 7.18 -11.91 -3.39
N LEU A 9 7.99 -12.98 -3.32
CA LEU A 9 7.53 -14.36 -3.07
C LEU A 9 6.32 -14.78 -3.91
N LEU A 10 6.26 -14.32 -5.18
CA LEU A 10 5.09 -14.47 -6.05
C LEU A 10 4.65 -15.94 -6.17
N ASN A 11 5.58 -16.84 -6.49
CA ASN A 11 5.26 -18.25 -6.72
C ASN A 11 4.80 -18.90 -5.41
N GLU A 12 5.52 -18.68 -4.32
CA GLU A 12 5.22 -19.23 -3.00
C GLU A 12 3.87 -18.74 -2.48
N THR A 13 3.55 -17.47 -2.69
CA THR A 13 2.25 -16.89 -2.31
C THR A 13 1.12 -17.57 -3.07
N ILE A 14 1.26 -17.70 -4.38
CA ILE A 14 0.23 -18.30 -5.25
C ILE A 14 0.05 -19.79 -4.98
N GLU A 15 1.13 -20.53 -4.77
CA GLU A 15 1.07 -21.97 -4.42
C GLU A 15 0.38 -22.19 -3.07
N ASN A 16 0.74 -21.41 -2.05
CA ASN A 16 0.18 -21.57 -0.71
C ASN A 16 -1.26 -21.02 -0.59
N LEU A 17 -1.67 -20.10 -1.46
CA LEU A 17 -3.06 -19.62 -1.51
C LEU A 17 -4.05 -20.71 -1.93
N ASN A 18 -3.57 -21.79 -2.55
CA ASN A 18 -4.35 -22.97 -2.96
C ASN A 18 -5.65 -22.59 -3.71
N ILE A 19 -5.48 -21.87 -4.81
CA ILE A 19 -6.56 -21.20 -5.52
C ILE A 19 -7.58 -22.20 -6.08
N LYS A 20 -8.83 -22.05 -5.64
CA LYS A 20 -10.00 -22.74 -6.21
C LYS A 20 -10.50 -21.96 -7.43
N PRO A 21 -10.71 -22.58 -8.60
CA PRO A 21 -11.14 -21.86 -9.80
C PRO A 21 -12.41 -21.02 -9.65
N ASP A 22 -13.38 -21.50 -8.89
CA ASP A 22 -14.66 -20.81 -8.66
C ASP A 22 -14.66 -19.98 -7.35
N GLY A 23 -13.50 -19.81 -6.70
CA GLY A 23 -13.35 -19.14 -5.40
C GLY A 23 -13.38 -17.60 -5.50
N ILE A 24 -13.53 -16.99 -4.34
CA ILE A 24 -13.50 -15.53 -4.18
C ILE A 24 -12.23 -15.15 -3.40
N TYR A 25 -11.41 -14.29 -3.98
CA TYR A 25 -10.13 -13.88 -3.41
C TYR A 25 -10.04 -12.38 -3.26
N VAL A 26 -9.27 -11.93 -2.28
CA VAL A 26 -8.98 -10.52 -2.04
C VAL A 26 -7.48 -10.29 -2.09
N ASP A 27 -7.05 -9.29 -2.83
CA ASP A 27 -5.74 -8.68 -2.72
C ASP A 27 -5.91 -7.33 -2.01
N GLY A 28 -5.57 -7.25 -0.72
CA GLY A 28 -5.78 -6.06 0.10
C GLY A 28 -4.67 -5.02 -0.03
N THR A 29 -3.66 -5.32 -0.83
CA THR A 29 -2.51 -4.47 -1.16
C THR A 29 -2.21 -4.58 -2.65
N LEU A 30 -3.22 -4.23 -3.45
CA LEU A 30 -3.26 -4.50 -4.89
C LEU A 30 -2.00 -4.03 -5.63
N GLY A 31 -1.48 -2.85 -5.27
CA GLY A 31 -0.30 -2.27 -5.92
C GLY A 31 -0.46 -2.22 -7.44
N GLY A 32 0.56 -2.61 -8.18
CA GLY A 32 0.48 -2.74 -9.64
C GLY A 32 -0.17 -4.04 -10.13
N GLY A 33 -0.85 -4.81 -9.26
CA GLY A 33 -1.62 -5.99 -9.63
C GLY A 33 -0.81 -7.25 -9.92
N GLY A 34 0.42 -7.38 -9.41
CA GLY A 34 1.28 -8.53 -9.73
C GLY A 34 0.75 -9.85 -9.16
N HIS A 35 0.46 -9.91 -7.86
CA HIS A 35 -0.18 -11.07 -7.23
C HIS A 35 -1.59 -11.29 -7.78
N ALA A 36 -2.36 -10.19 -7.88
CA ALA A 36 -3.72 -10.19 -8.41
C ALA A 36 -3.82 -10.82 -9.81
N TYR A 37 -2.87 -10.51 -10.72
CA TYR A 37 -2.83 -11.11 -12.06
C TYR A 37 -2.69 -12.63 -11.99
N GLN A 38 -1.79 -13.12 -11.15
CA GLN A 38 -1.56 -14.55 -10.98
C GLN A 38 -2.76 -15.28 -10.34
N VAL A 39 -3.49 -14.62 -9.44
CA VAL A 39 -4.75 -15.13 -8.91
C VAL A 39 -5.81 -15.17 -10.01
N ALA A 40 -6.04 -14.05 -10.70
CA ALA A 40 -7.06 -13.90 -11.73
C ALA A 40 -6.90 -14.92 -12.88
N SER A 41 -5.64 -15.19 -13.29
CA SER A 41 -5.34 -16.17 -14.37
C SER A 41 -5.69 -17.61 -14.02
N ARG A 42 -5.91 -17.93 -12.73
CA ARG A 42 -6.29 -19.26 -12.23
C ARG A 42 -7.79 -19.37 -11.93
N LEU A 43 -8.51 -18.27 -11.99
CA LEU A 43 -9.95 -18.24 -11.75
C LEU A 43 -10.75 -18.61 -13.02
N SER A 44 -11.81 -19.38 -12.83
CA SER A 44 -12.81 -19.63 -13.87
C SER A 44 -13.71 -18.41 -14.09
N GLU A 45 -14.70 -18.54 -14.98
CA GLU A 45 -15.75 -17.52 -15.20
C GLU A 45 -16.64 -17.25 -13.97
N LYS A 46 -16.65 -18.16 -12.99
CA LYS A 46 -17.40 -18.02 -11.74
C LYS A 46 -16.58 -17.44 -10.60
N GLY A 47 -15.26 -17.51 -10.70
CA GLY A 47 -14.35 -16.99 -9.69
C GLY A 47 -14.33 -15.46 -9.70
N ARG A 48 -14.02 -14.87 -8.57
CA ARG A 48 -13.94 -13.40 -8.39
C ARG A 48 -12.65 -13.01 -7.68
N LEU A 49 -12.08 -11.90 -8.09
CA LEU A 49 -10.97 -11.23 -7.41
C LEU A 49 -11.36 -9.80 -7.06
N ILE A 50 -11.21 -9.44 -5.80
CA ILE A 50 -11.40 -8.08 -5.31
C ILE A 50 -10.02 -7.52 -4.96
N GLY A 51 -9.59 -6.46 -5.65
CA GLY A 51 -8.38 -5.72 -5.35
C GLY A 51 -8.71 -4.49 -4.51
N ILE A 52 -8.00 -4.27 -3.42
CA ILE A 52 -8.14 -3.10 -2.56
C ILE A 52 -6.80 -2.40 -2.49
N ASP A 53 -6.77 -1.11 -2.79
CA ASP A 53 -5.61 -0.25 -2.55
C ASP A 53 -6.08 1.17 -2.22
N GLN A 54 -5.37 1.85 -1.34
CA GLN A 54 -5.65 3.25 -1.01
C GLN A 54 -4.99 4.22 -1.99
N ASP A 55 -3.96 3.77 -2.71
CA ASP A 55 -3.22 4.54 -3.68
C ASP A 55 -3.95 4.57 -5.04
N ALA A 56 -4.19 5.79 -5.56
CA ALA A 56 -4.86 5.97 -6.84
C ALA A 56 -4.02 5.47 -8.01
N ASP A 57 -2.71 5.71 -7.98
CA ASP A 57 -1.80 5.32 -9.05
C ASP A 57 -1.69 3.80 -9.13
N ALA A 58 -1.62 3.13 -7.96
CA ALA A 58 -1.64 1.68 -7.86
C ALA A 58 -2.93 1.10 -8.44
N SER A 59 -4.09 1.64 -8.05
CA SER A 59 -5.40 1.21 -8.56
C SER A 59 -5.53 1.37 -10.07
N ALA A 60 -5.01 2.47 -10.63
CA ALA A 60 -5.02 2.72 -12.08
C ALA A 60 -4.12 1.73 -12.82
N ALA A 61 -2.90 1.50 -12.34
CA ALA A 61 -1.95 0.56 -12.93
C ALA A 61 -2.49 -0.89 -12.89
N ALA A 62 -3.07 -1.30 -11.77
CA ALA A 62 -3.71 -2.60 -11.65
C ALA A 62 -4.91 -2.76 -12.58
N GLY A 63 -5.73 -1.70 -12.73
CA GLY A 63 -6.86 -1.69 -13.66
C GLY A 63 -6.45 -1.98 -15.09
N GLU A 64 -5.39 -1.37 -15.58
CA GLU A 64 -4.87 -1.66 -16.92
C GLU A 64 -4.29 -3.08 -17.02
N ARG A 65 -3.52 -3.53 -16.03
CA ARG A 65 -2.93 -4.87 -16.02
C ARG A 65 -3.99 -5.98 -15.98
N LEU A 66 -5.06 -5.78 -15.25
CA LEU A 66 -6.10 -6.80 -15.02
C LEU A 66 -7.28 -6.72 -16.01
N LYS A 67 -7.22 -5.79 -16.97
CA LYS A 67 -8.31 -5.49 -17.91
C LYS A 67 -8.80 -6.70 -18.70
N GLU A 68 -7.90 -7.61 -19.07
CA GLU A 68 -8.24 -8.80 -19.82
C GLU A 68 -9.18 -9.79 -19.09
N PHE A 69 -9.23 -9.71 -17.75
CA PHE A 69 -10.06 -10.59 -16.93
C PHE A 69 -11.51 -10.10 -16.76
N GLY A 70 -11.82 -8.88 -17.24
CA GLY A 70 -13.18 -8.36 -17.32
C GLY A 70 -13.91 -8.34 -15.96
N ASP A 71 -15.16 -8.82 -15.97
CA ASP A 71 -16.08 -8.76 -14.83
C ASP A 71 -15.67 -9.61 -13.62
N LYS A 72 -14.64 -10.45 -13.76
CA LYS A 72 -14.09 -11.22 -12.62
C LYS A 72 -13.37 -10.31 -11.61
N ILE A 73 -12.98 -9.10 -12.02
CA ILE A 73 -12.18 -8.18 -11.22
C ILE A 73 -13.04 -7.05 -10.70
N THR A 74 -12.91 -6.77 -9.41
CA THR A 74 -13.46 -5.56 -8.78
C THR A 74 -12.32 -4.83 -8.08
N ILE A 75 -12.05 -3.57 -8.44
CA ILE A 75 -11.03 -2.75 -7.79
C ILE A 75 -11.72 -1.71 -6.91
N ILE A 76 -11.31 -1.62 -5.65
CA ILE A 76 -11.86 -0.70 -4.65
C ILE A 76 -10.73 0.17 -4.11
N ARG A 77 -10.85 1.49 -4.27
CA ARG A 77 -9.92 2.44 -3.68
C ARG A 77 -10.26 2.67 -2.21
N SER A 78 -9.67 1.86 -1.31
CA SER A 78 -9.87 1.92 0.13
C SER A 78 -8.64 1.39 0.87
N ASN A 79 -8.58 1.62 2.18
CA ASN A 79 -7.60 0.97 3.03
C ASN A 79 -8.08 -0.46 3.36
N TYR A 80 -7.18 -1.43 3.38
CA TYR A 80 -7.51 -2.83 3.75
C TYR A 80 -8.09 -2.95 5.17
N ALA A 81 -7.87 -1.97 6.05
CA ALA A 81 -8.53 -1.91 7.35
C ALA A 81 -10.07 -1.87 7.24
N ASN A 82 -10.60 -1.35 6.12
CA ASN A 82 -12.03 -1.28 5.84
C ASN A 82 -12.52 -2.47 4.98
N MET A 83 -11.67 -3.48 4.77
CA MET A 83 -11.94 -4.60 3.87
C MET A 83 -13.31 -5.24 4.14
N LYS A 84 -13.66 -5.46 5.40
CA LYS A 84 -14.93 -6.08 5.78
C LYS A 84 -16.14 -5.26 5.29
N GLU A 85 -16.12 -3.95 5.54
CA GLU A 85 -17.19 -3.05 5.12
C GLU A 85 -17.30 -2.98 3.59
N GLU A 86 -16.15 -2.89 2.91
CA GLU A 86 -16.11 -2.82 1.45
C GLU A 86 -16.62 -4.11 0.80
N LEU A 87 -16.25 -5.27 1.33
CA LEU A 87 -16.76 -6.55 0.86
C LEU A 87 -18.27 -6.69 1.06
N HIS A 88 -18.78 -6.31 2.25
CA HIS A 88 -20.23 -6.32 2.50
C HIS A 88 -20.99 -5.39 1.54
N ARG A 89 -20.44 -4.21 1.23
CA ARG A 89 -21.05 -3.24 0.31
C ARG A 89 -21.26 -3.80 -1.10
N ILE A 90 -20.39 -4.72 -1.54
CA ILE A 90 -20.51 -5.41 -2.84
C ILE A 90 -21.14 -6.80 -2.75
N GLY A 91 -21.78 -7.13 -1.60
CA GLY A 91 -22.49 -8.39 -1.39
C GLY A 91 -21.59 -9.61 -1.20
N VAL A 92 -20.35 -9.43 -0.74
CA VAL A 92 -19.43 -10.53 -0.44
C VAL A 92 -19.30 -10.68 1.06
N GLU A 93 -19.78 -11.82 1.60
CA GLU A 93 -19.72 -12.11 3.03
C GLU A 93 -18.56 -13.02 3.42
N LYS A 94 -18.06 -13.84 2.48
CA LYS A 94 -16.98 -14.80 2.71
C LYS A 94 -16.06 -14.83 1.51
N VAL A 95 -14.77 -15.06 1.77
CA VAL A 95 -13.73 -15.21 0.76
C VAL A 95 -12.94 -16.49 1.00
N ASP A 96 -12.38 -17.08 -0.06
CA ASP A 96 -11.57 -18.29 0.02
C ASP A 96 -10.11 -18.00 0.39
N GLY A 97 -9.62 -16.78 0.12
CA GLY A 97 -8.27 -16.37 0.49
C GLY A 97 -8.05 -14.87 0.39
N ILE A 98 -7.05 -14.39 1.14
CA ILE A 98 -6.63 -12.99 1.18
C ILE A 98 -5.13 -12.94 1.01
N VAL A 99 -4.64 -12.01 0.19
CA VAL A 99 -3.23 -11.65 0.06
C VAL A 99 -3.03 -10.25 0.64
N LEU A 100 -1.99 -10.12 1.47
CA LEU A 100 -1.52 -8.84 2.00
C LEU A 100 0.01 -8.78 1.83
N ASP A 101 0.50 -7.91 0.96
CA ASP A 101 1.91 -7.58 0.78
C ASP A 101 2.18 -6.21 1.42
N LEU A 102 2.47 -6.24 2.73
CA LEU A 102 2.52 -5.04 3.56
C LEU A 102 3.83 -4.29 3.36
N GLY A 103 3.72 -3.02 3.00
CA GLY A 103 4.86 -2.14 2.82
C GLY A 103 4.60 -1.03 1.81
N VAL A 104 5.68 -0.39 1.37
CA VAL A 104 5.67 0.61 0.29
C VAL A 104 5.95 -0.07 -1.04
N SER A 105 5.32 0.40 -2.11
CA SER A 105 5.59 -0.10 -3.46
C SER A 105 6.88 0.50 -4.02
N SER A 106 7.53 -0.22 -4.95
CA SER A 106 8.68 0.34 -5.68
C SER A 106 8.32 1.61 -6.44
N PHE A 107 7.09 1.71 -6.97
CA PHE A 107 6.62 2.93 -7.60
C PHE A 107 6.64 4.13 -6.64
N GLN A 108 6.19 3.94 -5.40
CA GLN A 108 6.24 5.00 -4.37
C GLN A 108 7.68 5.40 -4.04
N LEU A 109 8.61 4.44 -3.98
CA LEU A 109 10.03 4.70 -3.73
C LEU A 109 10.73 5.38 -4.92
N ASP A 110 10.34 5.03 -6.14
CA ASP A 110 10.98 5.52 -7.37
C ASP A 110 10.33 6.81 -7.91
N THR A 111 9.26 7.31 -7.25
CA THR A 111 8.57 8.56 -7.58
C THR A 111 8.89 9.61 -6.52
N PRO A 112 9.86 10.54 -6.75
CA PRO A 112 10.32 11.49 -5.74
C PRO A 112 9.20 12.35 -5.17
N GLU A 113 8.22 12.72 -5.98
CA GLU A 113 7.07 13.56 -5.61
C GLU A 113 6.19 12.93 -4.53
N ARG A 114 6.26 11.59 -4.36
CA ARG A 114 5.53 10.86 -3.32
C ARG A 114 6.19 10.98 -1.94
N GLY A 115 7.45 11.38 -1.88
CA GLY A 115 8.18 11.65 -0.64
C GLY A 115 8.61 10.41 0.15
N PHE A 116 8.62 9.22 -0.45
CA PHE A 116 9.12 7.99 0.19
C PHE A 116 10.62 7.76 -0.05
N THR A 117 11.21 8.48 -1.00
CA THR A 117 12.62 8.31 -1.34
C THR A 117 13.52 9.22 -0.49
N TYR A 118 14.71 8.74 -0.16
CA TYR A 118 15.80 9.54 0.40
C TYR A 118 16.93 9.80 -0.64
N ARG A 119 16.71 9.39 -1.91
CA ARG A 119 17.71 9.52 -2.98
C ARG A 119 17.68 10.91 -3.62
N ASP A 120 16.59 11.65 -3.45
CA ASP A 120 16.44 13.01 -3.95
C ASP A 120 16.25 13.96 -2.78
N GLU A 121 17.23 14.83 -2.55
CA GLU A 121 17.22 15.82 -1.46
C GLU A 121 16.15 16.90 -1.63
N ASN A 122 15.58 17.04 -2.83
CA ASN A 122 14.50 18.00 -3.12
C ASN A 122 13.11 17.36 -3.06
N ALA A 123 13.02 16.04 -2.84
CA ALA A 123 11.74 15.38 -2.72
C ALA A 123 10.93 15.98 -1.56
N PRO A 124 9.61 16.21 -1.73
CA PRO A 124 8.76 16.68 -0.63
C PRO A 124 8.67 15.61 0.45
N LEU A 125 8.52 16.01 1.70
CA LEU A 125 8.29 15.09 2.81
C LEU A 125 6.77 14.81 2.95
N ASP A 126 6.19 14.14 1.95
CA ASP A 126 4.76 13.82 1.91
C ASP A 126 4.45 12.48 2.57
N MET A 127 4.85 11.37 1.97
CA MET A 127 4.70 9.98 2.42
C MET A 127 3.24 9.50 2.59
N ARG A 128 2.26 10.18 2.01
CA ARG A 128 0.87 9.69 2.01
C ARG A 128 0.71 8.62 0.94
N MET A 129 0.21 7.45 1.31
CA MET A 129 -0.24 6.45 0.34
C MET A 129 -1.60 6.84 -0.26
N ASP A 130 -2.49 7.38 0.56
CA ASP A 130 -3.78 7.94 0.14
C ASP A 130 -3.69 9.47 0.09
N ASP A 131 -3.72 10.06 -1.11
CA ASP A 131 -3.65 11.50 -1.33
C ASP A 131 -4.87 12.28 -0.82
N ARG A 132 -5.97 11.56 -0.49
CA ARG A 132 -7.17 12.15 0.15
C ARG A 132 -6.95 12.48 1.63
N GLN A 133 -5.93 11.91 2.26
CA GLN A 133 -5.56 12.25 3.63
C GLN A 133 -4.92 13.64 3.68
N SER A 134 -5.21 14.40 4.73
CA SER A 134 -4.64 15.74 4.90
C SER A 134 -3.27 15.76 5.57
N LEU A 135 -2.96 14.71 6.38
CA LEU A 135 -1.76 14.67 7.20
C LEU A 135 -0.57 14.11 6.43
N THR A 136 0.46 14.91 6.23
CA THR A 136 1.73 14.53 5.59
C THR A 136 2.81 14.22 6.62
N ALA A 137 3.88 13.55 6.21
CA ALA A 137 5.06 13.38 7.07
C ALA A 137 5.69 14.74 7.45
N LYS A 138 5.62 15.73 6.56
CA LYS A 138 6.04 17.11 6.85
C LYS A 138 5.27 17.72 8.00
N ASP A 139 3.95 17.53 8.06
CA ASP A 139 3.12 18.02 9.16
C ASP A 139 3.48 17.34 10.47
N ILE A 140 3.75 16.03 10.43
CA ILE A 140 4.16 15.26 11.61
C ILE A 140 5.50 15.78 12.16
N VAL A 141 6.55 15.89 11.35
CA VAL A 141 7.87 16.30 11.85
C VAL A 141 7.90 17.75 12.32
N ASN A 142 7.07 18.63 11.72
CA ASN A 142 7.01 20.04 12.11
C ASN A 142 6.01 20.33 13.23
N GLY A 143 4.96 19.51 13.41
CA GLY A 143 3.86 19.80 14.35
C GLY A 143 3.85 18.94 15.63
N TYR A 144 4.32 17.71 15.57
CA TYR A 144 4.19 16.78 16.71
C TYR A 144 5.14 17.11 17.85
N SER A 145 4.77 16.72 19.08
CA SER A 145 5.64 16.86 20.24
C SER A 145 6.89 15.96 20.14
N GLU A 146 7.97 16.31 20.87
CA GLU A 146 9.16 15.46 20.95
C GLU A 146 8.81 14.04 21.42
N MET A 147 7.87 13.92 22.35
CA MET A 147 7.43 12.63 22.89
C MET A 147 6.67 11.79 21.83
N ASP A 148 5.82 12.43 21.03
CA ASP A 148 5.06 11.72 19.99
C ASP A 148 5.98 11.29 18.84
N LEU A 149 6.91 12.15 18.42
CA LEU A 149 7.95 11.78 17.47
C LEU A 149 8.81 10.62 17.98
N TYR A 150 9.22 10.67 19.25
CA TYR A 150 9.95 9.58 19.88
C TYR A 150 9.17 8.26 19.84
N ARG A 151 7.85 8.29 20.17
CA ARG A 151 7.00 7.10 20.12
C ARG A 151 6.92 6.51 18.71
N ILE A 152 6.65 7.35 17.71
CA ILE A 152 6.56 6.92 16.31
C ILE A 152 7.86 6.26 15.84
N ILE A 153 9.01 6.90 16.08
CA ILE A 153 10.31 6.40 15.63
C ILE A 153 10.71 5.12 16.39
N ARG A 154 10.35 5.03 17.69
CA ARG A 154 10.61 3.84 18.49
C ARG A 154 9.69 2.68 18.12
N ASP A 155 8.37 2.93 18.08
CA ASP A 155 7.38 1.85 18.04
C ASP A 155 7.18 1.31 16.61
N TYR A 156 7.35 2.15 15.60
CA TYR A 156 7.22 1.75 14.19
C TYR A 156 8.57 1.64 13.48
N GLY A 157 9.55 2.43 13.86
CA GLY A 157 10.90 2.38 13.28
C GLY A 157 11.85 1.46 14.01
N GLU A 158 11.50 0.99 15.23
CA GLU A 158 12.33 0.14 16.09
C GLU A 158 13.76 0.68 16.29
N ASP A 159 13.92 2.01 16.15
CA ASP A 159 15.23 2.64 16.18
C ASP A 159 15.69 2.91 17.62
N LYS A 160 16.85 2.38 17.96
CA LYS A 160 17.46 2.55 19.30
C LYS A 160 17.85 3.99 19.63
N PHE A 161 18.01 4.84 18.62
CA PHE A 161 18.32 6.26 18.78
C PHE A 161 17.08 7.16 18.70
N ALA A 162 15.88 6.60 18.67
CA ALA A 162 14.59 7.29 18.49
C ALA A 162 14.47 8.57 19.34
N LYS A 163 14.87 8.51 20.61
CA LYS A 163 14.84 9.68 21.52
C LYS A 163 15.74 10.81 21.04
N ASN A 164 16.94 10.47 20.57
CA ASN A 164 17.92 11.46 20.10
C ASN A 164 17.48 12.06 18.75
N ILE A 165 16.92 11.24 17.86
CA ILE A 165 16.37 11.66 16.57
C ILE A 165 15.21 12.65 16.80
N ALA A 166 14.24 12.31 17.65
CA ALA A 166 13.11 13.19 17.97
C ALA A 166 13.56 14.53 18.52
N LYS A 167 14.52 14.53 19.46
CA LYS A 167 15.12 15.76 20.01
C LYS A 167 15.77 16.64 18.94
N HIS A 168 16.51 16.02 18.00
CA HIS A 168 17.16 16.77 16.92
C HIS A 168 16.12 17.35 15.94
N ILE A 169 15.09 16.62 15.57
CA ILE A 169 13.99 17.12 14.73
C ILE A 169 13.38 18.38 15.37
N VAL A 170 13.01 18.31 16.67
CA VAL A 170 12.40 19.43 17.38
C VAL A 170 13.36 20.65 17.46
N LYS A 171 14.65 20.42 17.64
CA LYS A 171 15.65 21.47 17.65
C LYS A 171 15.83 22.13 16.28
N GLU A 172 15.93 21.34 15.22
CA GLU A 172 16.23 21.87 13.88
C GLU A 172 15.02 22.58 13.27
N ARG A 173 13.79 22.08 13.46
CA ARG A 173 12.58 22.75 12.96
C ARG A 173 12.34 24.14 13.53
N GLN A 174 12.95 24.46 14.71
CA GLN A 174 12.90 25.81 15.29
C GLN A 174 13.76 26.82 14.50
N LYS A 175 14.77 26.33 13.77
CA LYS A 175 15.65 27.19 12.96
C LYS A 175 15.08 27.37 11.55
N LYS A 176 14.55 26.31 10.97
CA LYS A 176 13.97 26.26 9.64
C LYS A 176 12.96 25.12 9.58
N THR A 177 11.80 25.36 9.00
CA THR A 177 10.80 24.30 8.71
C THR A 177 11.46 23.19 7.90
N ILE A 178 11.27 21.97 8.35
CA ILE A 178 11.77 20.76 7.70
C ILE A 178 10.89 20.43 6.50
#